data_a34796ae65e59e5080fbb88203609147
#
_entry.id   a34796ae65e59e5080fbb88203609147
#
_cell.length_a   1.000
_cell.length_b   1.000
_cell.length_c   1.000
_cell.angle_alpha   90.00
_cell.angle_beta   90.00
_cell.angle_gamma   90.00
#
_symmetry.space_group_name_H-M   'P 1'
#
loop_
_entity.id
_entity.type
_entity.pdbx_description
1 polymer ?
#
loop_
_entity_poly.entity_id
_entity_poly.type
_entity_poly.pdbx_seq_one_letter_code
_entity_poly.pdbx_strand_id
1 'polypeptide(L)'
;MVERSPGMTVEGLNALTLGTHDMARSVAFYRDLGFEIRYGGEVASFTSFICGASFLNLVLMPETRQWAWWGRAIFHVDDVDACYANAIALGYATEAPPRDAVWGERYFHMTDPDGHELSFARLLAR
;
A
#
# COMPACT_ATOMS: atom_id res chain seq x y z
N MET A 1 -10.76 21.85 -26.54
CA MET A 1 -11.16 20.78 -25.60
C MET A 1 -11.52 19.53 -26.38
N VAL A 2 -11.03 18.40 -25.94
CA VAL A 2 -11.31 17.11 -26.60
C VAL A 2 -12.52 16.48 -25.95
N GLU A 3 -13.51 16.09 -26.78
CA GLU A 3 -14.65 15.35 -26.28
C GLU A 3 -14.28 13.88 -26.06
N ARG A 4 -14.83 13.30 -25.02
CA ARG A 4 -14.63 11.88 -24.73
C ARG A 4 -15.74 11.06 -25.36
N SER A 5 -15.39 9.89 -25.89
CA SER A 5 -16.37 8.91 -26.34
C SER A 5 -17.14 8.36 -25.15
N PRO A 6 -18.44 7.99 -25.32
CA PRO A 6 -19.18 7.32 -24.24
C PRO A 6 -18.43 6.08 -23.73
N GLY A 7 -18.37 5.90 -22.43
CA GLY A 7 -17.68 4.77 -21.81
C GLY A 7 -16.16 4.93 -21.70
N MET A 8 -15.61 6.07 -22.08
CA MET A 8 -14.16 6.32 -22.07
C MET A 8 -13.72 7.20 -20.89
N THR A 9 -14.55 7.36 -19.87
CA THR A 9 -14.17 8.09 -18.66
C THR A 9 -13.53 7.12 -17.65
N VAL A 10 -12.33 7.46 -17.15
CA VAL A 10 -11.71 6.72 -16.07
C VAL A 10 -12.45 7.09 -14.78
N GLU A 11 -12.97 6.09 -14.08
CA GLU A 11 -13.79 6.30 -12.88
C GLU A 11 -12.99 6.19 -11.59
N GLY A 12 -11.84 5.53 -11.62
CA GLY A 12 -11.01 5.40 -10.42
C GLY A 12 -9.93 4.34 -10.58
N LEU A 13 -9.15 4.18 -9.54
CA LEU A 13 -8.16 3.11 -9.44
C LEU A 13 -8.82 1.94 -8.70
N ASN A 14 -9.03 0.82 -9.40
CA ASN A 14 -9.68 -0.35 -8.81
C ASN A 14 -8.74 -1.14 -7.90
N ALA A 15 -7.52 -1.40 -8.38
CA ALA A 15 -6.57 -2.23 -7.64
C ALA A 15 -5.14 -1.86 -8.02
N LEU A 16 -4.23 -2.11 -7.07
CA LEU A 16 -2.79 -2.08 -7.30
C LEU A 16 -2.27 -3.48 -7.03
N THR A 17 -1.53 -4.05 -7.97
CA THR A 17 -0.94 -5.38 -7.83
C THR A 17 0.57 -5.27 -7.72
N LEU A 18 1.14 -5.82 -6.65
CA LEU A 18 2.57 -5.79 -6.36
C LEU A 18 3.13 -7.21 -6.44
N GLY A 19 4.35 -7.33 -6.96
CA GLY A 19 5.08 -8.59 -6.92
C GLY A 19 5.68 -8.83 -5.54
N THR A 20 5.72 -10.08 -5.13
CA THR A 20 6.43 -10.50 -3.92
C THR A 20 7.22 -11.76 -4.20
N HIS A 21 8.38 -11.90 -3.54
CA HIS A 21 9.16 -13.13 -3.61
C HIS A 21 8.84 -14.09 -2.46
N ASP A 22 8.05 -13.64 -1.48
CA ASP A 22 7.69 -14.42 -0.30
C ASP A 22 6.30 -14.02 0.16
N MET A 23 5.30 -14.80 -0.25
CA MET A 23 3.90 -14.47 0.03
C MET A 23 3.61 -14.43 1.53
N ALA A 24 4.13 -15.39 2.29
CA ALA A 24 3.87 -15.45 3.75
C ALA A 24 4.39 -14.20 4.45
N ARG A 25 5.61 -13.77 4.11
CA ARG A 25 6.22 -12.57 4.69
C ARG A 25 5.44 -11.32 4.32
N SER A 26 5.05 -11.18 3.06
CA SER A 26 4.32 -9.99 2.60
C SER A 26 2.91 -9.94 3.17
N VAL A 27 2.22 -11.07 3.23
CA VAL A 27 0.89 -11.14 3.84
C VAL A 27 0.94 -10.74 5.31
N ALA A 28 1.94 -11.27 6.05
CA ALA A 28 2.10 -10.91 7.46
C ALA A 28 2.32 -9.41 7.63
N PHE A 29 3.17 -8.81 6.79
CA PHE A 29 3.44 -7.37 6.82
C PHE A 29 2.17 -6.54 6.65
N TYR A 30 1.39 -6.80 5.59
CA TYR A 30 0.20 -6.00 5.31
C TYR A 30 -0.90 -6.22 6.36
N ARG A 31 -1.08 -7.45 6.84
CA ARG A 31 -2.01 -7.72 7.94
C ARG A 31 -1.62 -6.98 9.21
N ASP A 32 -0.34 -6.98 9.55
CA ASP A 32 0.19 -6.28 10.72
C ASP A 32 -0.07 -4.78 10.66
N LEU A 33 -0.13 -4.22 9.44
CA LEU A 33 -0.43 -2.80 9.23
C LEU A 33 -1.93 -2.51 9.10
N GLY A 34 -2.78 -3.51 9.31
CA GLY A 34 -4.23 -3.30 9.36
C GLY A 34 -4.97 -3.61 8.06
N PHE A 35 -4.30 -4.16 7.05
CA PHE A 35 -4.99 -4.59 5.83
C PHE A 35 -5.74 -5.88 6.07
N GLU A 36 -6.97 -5.94 5.59
CA GLU A 36 -7.84 -7.10 5.74
C GLU A 36 -7.82 -7.94 4.46
N ILE A 37 -7.60 -9.25 4.60
CA ILE A 37 -7.58 -10.16 3.46
C ILE A 37 -9.00 -10.31 2.90
N ARG A 38 -9.12 -10.15 1.58
CA ARG A 38 -10.33 -10.47 0.84
C ARG A 38 -10.34 -11.94 0.41
N TYR A 39 -9.21 -12.42 -0.13
CA TYR A 39 -8.98 -13.82 -0.39
C TYR A 39 -7.49 -14.10 -0.59
N GLY A 40 -7.12 -15.37 -0.58
CA GLY A 40 -5.74 -15.81 -0.63
C GLY A 40 -5.18 -16.00 0.77
N GLY A 41 -3.93 -15.68 0.96
CA GLY A 41 -3.23 -15.78 2.24
C GLY A 41 -1.80 -16.25 2.07
N GLU A 42 -1.18 -16.66 3.18
CA GLU A 42 0.26 -16.91 3.25
C GLU A 42 0.75 -18.03 2.33
N VAL A 43 -0.11 -19.01 2.00
CA VAL A 43 0.28 -20.13 1.15
C VAL A 43 -0.25 -20.00 -0.28
N ALA A 44 -0.89 -18.89 -0.61
CA ALA A 44 -1.45 -18.67 -1.94
C ALA A 44 -0.40 -18.06 -2.87
N SER A 45 -0.61 -18.21 -4.17
CA SER A 45 0.20 -17.52 -5.18
C SER A 45 -0.31 -16.12 -5.50
N PHE A 46 -1.52 -15.82 -5.05
CA PHE A 46 -2.15 -14.52 -5.22
C PHE A 46 -3.00 -14.20 -3.98
N THR A 47 -2.84 -12.99 -3.44
CA THR A 47 -3.60 -12.54 -2.29
C THR A 47 -4.16 -11.15 -2.58
N SER A 48 -5.40 -10.91 -2.16
CA SER A 48 -6.05 -9.63 -2.30
C SER A 48 -6.50 -9.11 -0.94
N PHE A 49 -6.20 -7.84 -0.68
CA PHE A 49 -6.62 -7.12 0.53
C PHE A 49 -7.65 -6.06 0.18
N ILE A 50 -8.55 -5.80 1.11
CA ILE A 50 -9.49 -4.70 1.01
C ILE A 50 -8.74 -3.39 1.29
N CYS A 51 -8.92 -2.41 0.42
CA CYS A 51 -8.32 -1.08 0.56
C CYS A 51 -9.39 -0.03 0.26
N GLY A 52 -10.29 0.21 1.23
CA GLY A 52 -11.45 1.08 1.00
C GLY A 52 -12.30 0.56 -0.15
N ALA A 53 -12.52 1.40 -1.15
CA ALA A 53 -13.27 1.03 -2.35
C ALA A 53 -12.41 0.34 -3.42
N SER A 54 -11.11 0.17 -3.16
CA SER A 54 -10.18 -0.49 -4.08
C SER A 54 -9.52 -1.69 -3.40
N PHE A 55 -8.53 -2.28 -4.05
CA PHE A 55 -7.88 -3.47 -3.55
C PHE A 55 -6.37 -3.37 -3.70
N LEU A 56 -5.66 -3.98 -2.77
CA LEU A 56 -4.22 -4.21 -2.89
C LEU A 56 -4.00 -5.69 -3.09
N ASN A 57 -3.32 -6.06 -4.17
CA ASN A 57 -3.05 -7.44 -4.50
C ASN A 57 -1.56 -7.75 -4.43
N LEU A 58 -1.24 -8.99 -4.07
CA LEU A 58 0.11 -9.53 -4.09
C LEU A 58 0.13 -10.73 -5.03
N VAL A 59 1.14 -10.77 -5.90
CA VAL A 59 1.38 -11.89 -6.81
C VAL A 59 2.74 -12.49 -6.50
N LEU A 60 2.78 -13.79 -6.24
CA LEU A 60 4.06 -14.47 -6.02
C LEU A 60 4.84 -14.52 -7.32
N MET A 61 6.06 -14.00 -7.30
CA MET A 61 6.95 -13.94 -8.44
C MET A 61 8.20 -14.76 -8.16
N PRO A 62 8.79 -15.38 -9.20
CA PRO A 62 10.05 -16.11 -9.03
C PRO A 62 11.19 -15.15 -8.67
N GLU A 63 12.21 -15.65 -7.98
CA GLU A 63 13.37 -14.88 -7.57
C GLU A 63 14.09 -14.21 -8.75
N THR A 64 13.98 -14.78 -9.95
CA THR A 64 14.56 -14.22 -11.16
C THR A 64 13.85 -12.97 -11.65
N ARG A 65 12.60 -12.76 -11.24
CA ARG A 65 11.86 -11.55 -11.59
C ARG A 65 12.27 -10.42 -10.65
N GLN A 66 12.90 -9.41 -11.22
CA GLN A 66 13.34 -8.25 -10.47
C GLN A 66 12.52 -7.02 -10.88
N TRP A 67 12.43 -6.06 -9.98
CA TRP A 67 11.80 -4.78 -10.26
C TRP A 67 12.69 -3.63 -9.79
N ALA A 68 12.60 -2.51 -10.50
CA ALA A 68 13.24 -1.27 -10.11
C ALA A 68 12.19 -0.35 -9.49
N TRP A 69 12.56 0.87 -9.18
CA TRP A 69 11.60 1.84 -8.67
C TRP A 69 10.48 2.07 -9.70
N TRP A 70 9.25 1.88 -9.25
CA TRP A 70 8.06 2.01 -10.09
C TRP A 70 7.14 3.14 -9.64
N GLY A 71 7.39 3.72 -8.46
CA GLY A 71 6.54 4.74 -7.86
C GLY A 71 6.29 4.43 -6.40
N ARG A 72 5.19 4.94 -5.89
CA ARG A 72 4.82 4.80 -4.49
C ARG A 72 3.32 4.59 -4.37
N ALA A 73 2.92 3.66 -3.52
CA ALA A 73 1.51 3.52 -3.14
C ALA A 73 1.25 4.39 -1.92
N ILE A 74 0.22 5.22 -1.99
CA ILE A 74 -0.18 6.10 -0.91
C ILE A 74 -1.53 5.63 -0.39
N PHE A 75 -1.55 5.19 0.87
CA PHE A 75 -2.77 4.71 1.53
C PHE A 75 -3.26 5.76 2.53
N HIS A 76 -4.55 6.06 2.49
CA HIS A 76 -5.14 6.87 3.54
C HIS A 76 -5.54 5.98 4.71
N VAL A 77 -5.18 6.40 5.90
CA VAL A 77 -5.50 5.73 7.16
C VAL A 77 -6.24 6.71 8.08
N ASP A 78 -6.99 6.20 9.02
CA ASP A 78 -7.76 7.04 9.93
C ASP A 78 -6.89 7.74 10.99
N ASP A 79 -5.72 7.18 11.32
CA ASP A 79 -4.80 7.74 12.31
C ASP A 79 -3.37 7.43 11.91
N VAL A 80 -2.70 8.42 11.32
CA VAL A 80 -1.33 8.25 10.82
C VAL A 80 -0.34 7.96 11.94
N ASP A 81 -0.48 8.64 13.08
CA ASP A 81 0.43 8.44 14.22
C ASP A 81 0.27 7.05 14.83
N ALA A 82 -0.96 6.56 14.93
CA ALA A 82 -1.22 5.20 15.43
C ALA A 82 -0.66 4.16 14.47
N CYS A 83 -0.81 4.36 13.17
CA CYS A 83 -0.23 3.47 12.15
C CYS A 83 1.30 3.42 12.28
N TYR A 84 1.92 4.57 12.43
CA TYR A 84 3.37 4.68 12.64
C TYR A 84 3.80 3.95 13.91
N ALA A 85 3.15 4.23 15.03
CA ALA A 85 3.49 3.61 16.32
C ALA A 85 3.37 2.09 16.25
N ASN A 86 2.33 1.58 15.58
CA ASN A 86 2.13 0.16 15.38
C ASN A 86 3.28 -0.46 14.55
N ALA A 87 3.66 0.19 13.46
CA ALA A 87 4.76 -0.27 12.61
C ALA A 87 6.07 -0.36 13.41
N ILE A 88 6.38 0.66 14.19
CA ILE A 88 7.59 0.69 15.04
C ILE A 88 7.53 -0.41 16.09
N ALA A 89 6.39 -0.58 16.77
CA ALA A 89 6.22 -1.61 17.81
C ALA A 89 6.40 -3.02 17.25
N LEU A 90 6.05 -3.24 15.99
CA LEU A 90 6.20 -4.54 15.31
C LEU A 90 7.60 -4.73 14.71
N GLY A 91 8.48 -3.74 14.83
CA GLY A 91 9.86 -3.85 14.38
C GLY A 91 10.10 -3.46 12.94
N TYR A 92 9.13 -2.86 12.25
CA TYR A 92 9.31 -2.41 10.88
C TYR A 92 10.02 -1.06 10.85
N ALA A 93 10.94 -0.91 9.88
CA ALA A 93 11.65 0.35 9.68
C ALA A 93 10.81 1.32 8.87
N THR A 94 10.86 2.58 9.26
CA THR A 94 10.22 3.68 8.54
C THR A 94 11.27 4.70 8.13
N GLU A 95 10.97 5.53 7.13
CA GLU A 95 11.90 6.54 6.65
C GLU A 95 12.10 7.65 7.70
N ALA A 96 11.01 8.08 8.35
CA ALA A 96 11.03 9.12 9.39
C ALA A 96 9.69 9.11 10.13
N PRO A 97 9.59 9.78 11.28
CA PRO A 97 8.30 9.93 11.95
C PRO A 97 7.29 10.73 11.10
N PRO A 98 5.99 10.61 11.40
CA PRO A 98 4.96 11.37 10.70
C PRO A 98 5.21 12.88 10.77
N ARG A 99 4.86 13.57 9.69
CA ARG A 99 4.99 15.02 9.59
C ARG A 99 3.86 15.58 8.72
N ASP A 100 3.61 16.86 8.91
CA ASP A 100 2.63 17.58 8.13
C ASP A 100 3.29 18.17 6.89
N ALA A 101 2.70 17.90 5.73
CA ALA A 101 3.19 18.43 4.48
C ALA A 101 2.50 19.74 4.14
N VAL A 102 3.20 20.57 3.36
CA VAL A 102 2.67 21.88 2.94
C VAL A 102 1.41 21.75 2.06
N TRP A 103 1.20 20.60 1.42
CA TRP A 103 0.01 20.36 0.60
C TRP A 103 -1.19 19.87 1.40
N GLY A 104 -1.10 19.83 2.73
CA GLY A 104 -2.26 19.57 3.58
C GLY A 104 -2.48 18.12 3.98
N GLU A 105 -1.43 17.34 4.05
CA GLU A 105 -1.47 15.95 4.50
C GLU A 105 -0.48 15.70 5.61
N ARG A 106 -0.87 14.85 6.58
CA ARG A 106 0.08 14.24 7.51
C ARG A 106 0.44 12.86 6.97
N TYR A 107 1.71 12.51 6.98
CA TYR A 107 2.16 11.28 6.33
C TYR A 107 3.48 10.77 6.91
N PHE A 108 3.77 9.49 6.63
CA PHE A 108 5.12 8.93 6.73
C PHE A 108 5.32 7.90 5.61
N HIS A 109 6.59 7.64 5.30
CA HIS A 109 6.98 6.68 4.27
C HIS A 109 7.63 5.47 4.89
N MET A 110 7.45 4.31 4.24
CA MET A 110 8.18 3.09 4.57
C MET A 110 8.24 2.21 3.32
N THR A 111 9.00 1.13 3.39
CA THR A 111 9.03 0.12 2.34
C THR A 111 8.44 -1.17 2.86
N ASP A 112 7.82 -1.94 1.95
CA ASP A 112 7.38 -3.28 2.27
C ASP A 112 8.57 -4.27 2.20
N PRO A 113 8.37 -5.56 2.55
CA PRO A 113 9.47 -6.54 2.56
C PRO A 113 10.15 -6.75 1.20
N ASP A 114 9.48 -6.43 0.10
CA ASP A 114 10.03 -6.54 -1.25
C ASP A 114 10.62 -5.24 -1.77
N GLY A 115 10.66 -4.19 -0.96
CA GLY A 115 11.23 -2.90 -1.30
C GLY A 115 10.27 -1.95 -2.01
N HIS A 116 8.99 -2.28 -2.10
CA HIS A 116 8.00 -1.35 -2.66
C HIS A 116 7.80 -0.17 -1.71
N GLU A 117 7.79 1.03 -2.27
CA GLU A 117 7.65 2.25 -1.46
C GLU A 117 6.18 2.52 -1.15
N LEU A 118 5.90 2.72 0.12
CA LEU A 118 4.57 2.98 0.63
C LEU A 118 4.54 4.30 1.38
N SER A 119 3.38 4.93 1.40
CA SER A 119 3.11 6.09 2.24
C SER A 119 1.77 5.89 2.93
N PHE A 120 1.71 6.25 4.20
CA PHE A 120 0.46 6.26 4.96
C PHE A 120 0.15 7.71 5.30
N ALA A 121 -1.05 8.15 4.94
CA ALA A 121 -1.37 9.56 4.95
C ALA A 121 -2.82 9.82 5.36
N ARG A 122 -3.10 11.06 5.74
CA ARG A 122 -4.44 11.56 6.00
C ARG A 122 -4.47 13.05 5.74
N LEU A 123 -5.56 13.52 5.14
CA LEU A 123 -5.77 14.94 4.95
C LEU A 123 -5.86 15.64 6.31
N LEU A 124 -5.19 16.77 6.45
CA LEU A 124 -5.29 17.60 7.64
C LEU A 124 -6.66 18.25 7.71
N ALA A 125 -7.18 18.36 8.92
CA ALA A 125 -8.43 19.09 9.15
C ALA A 125 -8.26 20.56 8.79
N ARG A 126 -9.32 21.18 8.30
CA ARG A 126 -9.36 22.59 7.94
C ARG A 126 -10.14 23.41 8.95
#